data_473050c07ba8bdb77d21269b47d403f9
#
_entry.id   473050c07ba8bdb77d21269b47d403f9
#
_cell.length_a   1.000
_cell.length_b   1.000
_cell.length_c   1.000
_cell.angle_alpha   90.00
_cell.angle_beta   90.00
_cell.angle_gamma   90.00
#
_symmetry.space_group_name_H-M   'P 1'
#
loop_
_entity.id
_entity.type
_entity.pdbx_description
1 polymer ?
#
loop_
_entity_poly.entity_id
_entity_poly.type
_entity_poly.pdbx_seq_one_letter_code
_entity_poly.pdbx_strand_id
1 'polypeptide(L)'
;MPFELIERAQQRCRQRLAQAFDAFCGDDARQSRLELRDPEQLPSHERVRLPYEDGEFDWVACHELIETFGGHERQVRLLRELLRIARRGIFVSTPNRGHPLVRWMYPERHARLHDALTIKTMVDVLPGRPVWKLGHVRLAGFKSHYFLMVWKDAAAHPAQHAEPAPQADRPAGGTEPPSAAWRPR
;
A
#
# COMPACT_ATOMS: atom_id res chain seq x y z
N MET A 1 -11.60 22.04 -12.04
CA MET A 1 -10.12 21.84 -12.09
C MET A 1 -9.74 21.49 -13.52
N PRO A 2 -8.64 22.01 -14.06
CA PRO A 2 -8.17 21.65 -15.39
C PRO A 2 -7.87 20.15 -15.42
N PHE A 3 -8.37 19.44 -16.41
CA PHE A 3 -8.20 18.00 -16.62
C PHE A 3 -6.72 17.56 -16.60
N GLU A 4 -5.85 18.38 -17.22
CA GLU A 4 -4.40 18.15 -17.22
C GLU A 4 -3.75 18.06 -15.83
N LEU A 5 -4.23 18.81 -14.85
CA LEU A 5 -3.69 18.73 -13.49
C LEU A 5 -4.05 17.42 -12.82
N ILE A 6 -5.24 16.89 -13.08
CA ILE A 6 -5.69 15.59 -12.57
C ILE A 6 -4.82 14.47 -13.18
N GLU A 7 -4.62 14.48 -14.50
CA GLU A 7 -3.78 13.49 -15.18
C GLU A 7 -2.34 13.51 -14.68
N ARG A 8 -1.74 14.69 -14.54
CA ARG A 8 -0.38 14.82 -13.98
C ARG A 8 -0.30 14.30 -12.54
N ALA A 9 -1.33 14.54 -11.74
CA ALA A 9 -1.39 14.03 -10.37
C ALA A 9 -1.49 12.51 -10.34
N GLN A 10 -2.34 11.90 -11.17
CA GLN A 10 -2.46 10.45 -11.31
C GLN A 10 -1.13 9.83 -11.79
N GLN A 11 -0.51 10.42 -12.79
CA GLN A 11 0.76 9.93 -13.31
C GLN A 11 1.86 9.95 -12.25
N ARG A 12 1.96 11.02 -11.45
CA ARG A 12 2.91 11.09 -10.32
C ARG A 12 2.65 10.02 -9.26
N CYS A 13 1.38 9.76 -8.95
CA CYS A 13 1.02 8.68 -8.03
C CYS A 13 1.45 7.31 -8.57
N ARG A 14 1.17 7.02 -9.85
CA ARG A 14 1.56 5.76 -10.51
C ARG A 14 3.08 5.56 -10.53
N GLN A 15 3.85 6.61 -10.82
CA GLN A 15 5.31 6.55 -10.77
C GLN A 15 5.84 6.20 -9.37
N ARG A 16 5.29 6.83 -8.33
CA ARG A 16 5.68 6.54 -6.95
C ARG A 16 5.26 5.14 -6.49
N LEU A 17 4.11 4.65 -6.95
CA LEU A 17 3.67 3.28 -6.69
C LEU A 17 4.59 2.27 -7.38
N ALA A 18 5.00 2.52 -8.63
CA ALA A 18 5.96 1.69 -9.33
C ALA A 18 7.31 1.64 -8.59
N GLN A 19 7.84 2.79 -8.17
CA GLN A 19 9.06 2.87 -7.36
C GLN A 19 8.93 2.10 -6.03
N ALA A 20 7.77 2.19 -5.38
CA ALA A 20 7.53 1.45 -4.14
C ALA A 20 7.46 -0.06 -4.39
N PHE A 21 6.91 -0.50 -5.53
CA PHE A 21 6.90 -1.89 -5.93
C PHE A 21 8.30 -2.41 -6.27
N ASP A 22 9.08 -1.65 -7.02
CA ASP A 22 10.48 -2.01 -7.32
C ASP A 22 11.30 -2.15 -6.04
N ALA A 23 11.17 -1.20 -5.10
CA ALA A 23 11.82 -1.27 -3.80
C ALA A 23 11.34 -2.47 -2.96
N PHE A 24 10.08 -2.89 -3.11
CA PHE A 24 9.53 -4.07 -2.45
C PHE A 24 10.10 -5.37 -3.02
N CYS A 25 10.24 -5.46 -4.34
CA CYS A 25 10.80 -6.63 -5.01
C CYS A 25 12.31 -6.79 -4.81
N GLY A 26 13.04 -5.68 -4.64
CA GLY A 26 14.50 -5.65 -4.66
C GLY A 26 15.10 -5.72 -6.08
N ASP A 27 16.43 -5.67 -6.15
CA ASP A 27 17.17 -5.48 -7.41
C ASP A 27 17.48 -6.76 -8.20
N ASP A 28 16.92 -7.91 -7.80
CA ASP A 28 17.20 -9.16 -8.50
C ASP A 28 16.44 -9.23 -9.84
N ALA A 29 17.16 -8.96 -10.93
CA ALA A 29 16.63 -8.98 -12.31
C ALA A 29 16.12 -10.36 -12.77
N ARG A 30 16.41 -11.44 -12.02
CA ARG A 30 15.97 -12.82 -12.35
C ARG A 30 14.57 -13.13 -11.82
N GLN A 31 13.99 -12.24 -11.01
CA GLN A 31 12.67 -12.46 -10.42
C GLN A 31 11.56 -12.24 -11.46
N SER A 32 10.65 -13.20 -11.52
CA SER A 32 9.45 -13.07 -12.34
C SER A 32 8.43 -12.15 -11.66
N ARG A 33 7.90 -11.17 -12.41
CA ARG A 33 6.97 -10.17 -11.90
C ARG A 33 5.73 -10.12 -12.78
N LEU A 34 4.55 -10.13 -12.16
CA LEU A 34 3.26 -9.87 -12.81
C LEU A 34 2.70 -8.55 -12.28
N GLU A 35 2.34 -7.65 -13.18
CA GLU A 35 1.65 -6.40 -12.84
C GLU A 35 0.27 -6.36 -13.48
N LEU A 36 -0.75 -6.34 -12.64
CA LEU A 36 -2.14 -6.18 -13.05
C LEU A 36 -2.52 -4.69 -12.91
N ARG A 37 -2.84 -4.07 -14.04
CA ARG A 37 -3.17 -2.62 -14.11
C ARG A 37 -4.49 -2.36 -14.82
N ASP A 38 -4.98 -3.35 -15.57
CA ASP A 38 -6.21 -3.25 -16.35
C ASP A 38 -7.30 -4.15 -15.75
N PRO A 39 -8.53 -3.63 -15.54
CA PRO A 39 -9.65 -4.45 -15.12
C PRO A 39 -9.92 -5.67 -16.03
N GLU A 40 -9.59 -5.59 -17.32
CA GLU A 40 -9.74 -6.69 -18.26
C GLU A 40 -8.79 -7.87 -17.99
N GLN A 41 -7.68 -7.62 -17.27
CA GLN A 41 -6.75 -8.66 -16.82
C GLN A 41 -7.31 -9.48 -15.65
N LEU A 42 -8.38 -8.99 -15.00
CA LEU A 42 -8.99 -9.65 -13.88
C LEU A 42 -10.13 -10.55 -14.33
N PRO A 43 -10.36 -11.69 -13.66
CA PRO A 43 -11.46 -12.57 -13.96
C PRO A 43 -12.80 -11.89 -13.67
N SER A 44 -13.86 -12.40 -14.27
CA SER A 44 -15.21 -11.94 -13.98
C SER A 44 -15.50 -12.02 -12.49
N HIS A 45 -16.32 -11.08 -11.97
CA HIS A 45 -16.61 -10.93 -10.54
C HIS A 45 -17.20 -12.19 -9.87
N GLU A 46 -17.67 -13.16 -10.65
CA GLU A 46 -18.25 -14.40 -10.13
C GLU A 46 -17.19 -15.45 -9.77
N ARG A 47 -16.11 -15.53 -10.54
CA ARG A 47 -15.02 -16.47 -10.30
C ARG A 47 -13.71 -15.72 -10.22
N VAL A 48 -13.30 -15.39 -8.99
CA VAL A 48 -12.00 -14.74 -8.74
C VAL A 48 -10.90 -15.81 -8.86
N ARG A 49 -10.60 -16.26 -10.08
CA ARG A 49 -9.48 -17.14 -10.37
C ARG A 49 -8.73 -16.64 -11.60
N LEU A 50 -7.45 -16.34 -11.42
CA LEU A 50 -6.56 -15.91 -12.48
C LEU A 50 -6.04 -17.14 -13.27
N PRO A 51 -5.79 -17.00 -14.58
CA PRO A 51 -5.36 -18.10 -15.44
C PRO A 51 -3.87 -18.43 -15.28
N TYR A 52 -3.38 -18.45 -14.05
CA TYR A 52 -1.97 -18.70 -13.70
C TYR A 52 -1.86 -19.83 -12.70
N GLU A 53 -0.71 -20.51 -12.68
CA GLU A 53 -0.41 -21.61 -11.76
C GLU A 53 -0.05 -21.09 -10.36
N ASP A 54 -0.06 -21.99 -9.37
CA ASP A 54 0.34 -21.67 -8.00
C ASP A 54 1.84 -21.33 -7.95
N GLY A 55 2.16 -20.12 -7.45
CA GLY A 55 3.54 -19.65 -7.33
C GLY A 55 4.25 -19.44 -8.67
N GLU A 56 3.52 -19.15 -9.74
CA GLU A 56 4.09 -18.92 -11.06
C GLU A 56 5.01 -17.70 -11.10
N PHE A 57 4.68 -16.65 -10.34
CA PHE A 57 5.46 -15.42 -10.27
C PHE A 57 6.13 -15.27 -8.90
N ASP A 58 7.32 -14.68 -8.87
CA ASP A 58 7.93 -14.33 -7.60
C ASP A 58 7.16 -13.23 -6.90
N TRP A 59 6.80 -12.19 -7.64
CA TRP A 59 6.06 -11.04 -7.15
C TRP A 59 4.86 -10.73 -8.03
N VAL A 60 3.75 -10.39 -7.40
CA VAL A 60 2.52 -9.98 -8.09
C VAL A 60 2.07 -8.63 -7.58
N ALA A 61 1.90 -7.66 -8.49
CA ALA A 61 1.33 -6.36 -8.19
C ALA A 61 -0.09 -6.24 -8.75
N CYS A 62 -0.98 -5.63 -7.97
CA CYS A 62 -2.33 -5.28 -8.37
C CYS A 62 -2.55 -3.78 -8.08
N HIS A 63 -2.57 -2.98 -9.16
CA HIS A 63 -2.59 -1.53 -9.06
C HIS A 63 -4.00 -0.99 -9.30
N GLU A 64 -4.59 -0.38 -8.26
CA GLU A 64 -5.87 0.34 -8.35
C GLU A 64 -7.01 -0.51 -8.94
N LEU A 65 -7.03 -1.81 -8.66
CA LEU A 65 -8.02 -2.74 -9.18
C LEU A 65 -8.87 -3.39 -8.08
N ILE A 66 -8.38 -3.46 -6.83
CA ILE A 66 -9.09 -4.13 -5.75
C ILE A 66 -10.46 -3.49 -5.47
N GLU A 67 -10.58 -2.19 -5.63
CA GLU A 67 -11.82 -1.44 -5.46
C GLU A 67 -12.85 -1.72 -6.57
N THR A 68 -12.44 -2.31 -7.70
CA THR A 68 -13.37 -2.70 -8.77
C THR A 68 -14.20 -3.91 -8.37
N PHE A 69 -13.68 -4.74 -7.45
CA PHE A 69 -14.42 -5.88 -6.89
C PHE A 69 -15.40 -5.40 -5.83
N GLY A 70 -16.69 -5.48 -6.14
CA GLY A 70 -17.73 -5.10 -5.18
C GLY A 70 -17.77 -6.04 -3.97
N GLY A 71 -17.73 -5.45 -2.77
CA GLY A 71 -17.88 -6.18 -1.50
C GLY A 71 -16.58 -6.79 -0.95
N HIS A 72 -16.47 -6.73 0.38
CA HIS A 72 -15.30 -7.13 1.14
C HIS A 72 -14.86 -8.58 0.87
N GLU A 73 -15.81 -9.50 0.79
CA GLU A 73 -15.52 -10.92 0.57
C GLU A 73 -14.84 -11.18 -0.80
N ARG A 74 -15.30 -10.50 -1.86
CA ARG A 74 -14.71 -10.65 -3.20
C ARG A 74 -13.28 -10.07 -3.23
N GLN A 75 -13.05 -8.97 -2.54
CA GLN A 75 -11.74 -8.37 -2.42
C GLN A 75 -10.76 -9.28 -1.66
N VAL A 76 -11.22 -9.90 -0.57
CA VAL A 76 -10.43 -10.92 0.16
C VAL A 76 -10.14 -12.14 -0.72
N ARG A 77 -11.11 -12.59 -1.54
CA ARG A 77 -10.87 -13.67 -2.51
C ARG A 77 -9.82 -13.27 -3.54
N LEU A 78 -9.85 -12.04 -4.04
CA LEU A 78 -8.80 -11.53 -4.94
C LEU A 78 -7.43 -11.55 -4.27
N LEU A 79 -7.31 -11.06 -3.04
CA LEU A 79 -6.05 -11.10 -2.30
C LEU A 79 -5.52 -12.53 -2.12
N ARG A 80 -6.40 -13.49 -1.80
CA ARG A 80 -6.03 -14.92 -1.71
C ARG A 80 -5.54 -15.47 -3.05
N GLU A 81 -6.19 -15.06 -4.13
CA GLU A 81 -5.82 -15.49 -5.48
C GLU A 81 -4.46 -14.90 -5.91
N LEU A 82 -4.22 -13.62 -5.64
CA LEU A 82 -2.91 -13.00 -5.87
C LEU A 82 -1.81 -13.71 -5.06
N LEU A 83 -2.09 -14.05 -3.79
CA LEU A 83 -1.18 -14.82 -2.97
C LEU A 83 -0.96 -16.24 -3.52
N ARG A 84 -1.98 -16.88 -4.09
CA ARG A 84 -1.85 -18.23 -4.69
C ARG A 84 -0.81 -18.22 -5.80
N ILE A 85 -0.92 -17.27 -6.75
CA ILE A 85 -0.04 -17.18 -7.92
C ILE A 85 1.33 -16.58 -7.63
N ALA A 86 1.49 -15.86 -6.50
CA ALA A 86 2.76 -15.33 -6.07
C ALA A 86 3.57 -16.40 -5.30
N ARG A 87 4.87 -16.46 -5.53
CA ARG A 87 5.80 -17.32 -4.78
C ARG A 87 6.29 -16.65 -3.50
N ARG A 88 6.65 -15.37 -3.56
CA ARG A 88 7.29 -14.61 -2.48
C ARG A 88 6.36 -13.60 -1.83
N GLY A 89 5.58 -12.89 -2.62
CA GLY A 89 4.65 -11.90 -2.06
C GLY A 89 3.86 -11.09 -3.08
N ILE A 90 2.96 -10.26 -2.55
CA ILE A 90 2.09 -9.41 -3.35
C ILE A 90 2.21 -7.94 -2.94
N PHE A 91 1.99 -7.06 -3.91
CA PHE A 91 1.88 -5.62 -3.74
C PHE A 91 0.51 -5.16 -4.26
N VAL A 92 -0.31 -4.56 -3.41
CA VAL A 92 -1.66 -4.10 -3.80
C VAL A 92 -1.79 -2.62 -3.51
N SER A 93 -2.13 -1.81 -4.50
CA SER A 93 -2.37 -0.39 -4.30
C SER A 93 -3.83 -0.02 -4.54
N THR A 94 -4.31 0.95 -3.77
CA THR A 94 -5.67 1.49 -3.87
C THR A 94 -5.68 2.98 -3.54
N PRO A 95 -6.50 3.80 -4.23
CA PRO A 95 -6.67 5.20 -3.87
C PRO A 95 -7.27 5.36 -2.47
N ASN A 96 -6.81 6.37 -1.73
CA ASN A 96 -7.31 6.66 -0.38
C ASN A 96 -8.63 7.44 -0.43
N ARG A 97 -9.69 6.84 0.07
CA ARG A 97 -11.01 7.46 0.17
C ARG A 97 -11.01 8.82 0.89
N GLY A 98 -10.15 8.98 1.90
CA GLY A 98 -10.05 10.21 2.70
C GLY A 98 -9.31 11.37 2.02
N HIS A 99 -8.74 11.19 0.82
CA HIS A 99 -8.00 12.25 0.15
C HIS A 99 -8.95 13.19 -0.62
N PRO A 100 -8.88 14.52 -0.40
CA PRO A 100 -9.85 15.45 -0.98
C PRO A 100 -9.92 15.46 -2.51
N LEU A 101 -8.78 15.21 -3.19
CA LEU A 101 -8.72 15.16 -4.64
C LEU A 101 -9.11 13.81 -5.23
N VAL A 102 -9.11 12.73 -4.46
CA VAL A 102 -9.40 11.37 -4.96
C VAL A 102 -10.82 11.28 -5.49
N ARG A 103 -11.78 11.99 -4.89
CA ARG A 103 -13.14 12.08 -5.41
C ARG A 103 -13.18 12.59 -6.86
N TRP A 104 -12.32 13.54 -7.21
CA TRP A 104 -12.22 14.11 -8.55
C TRP A 104 -11.39 13.25 -9.49
N MET A 105 -10.38 12.55 -8.96
CA MET A 105 -9.52 11.65 -9.73
C MET A 105 -10.22 10.33 -10.09
N TYR A 106 -11.15 9.87 -9.24
CA TYR A 106 -11.83 8.58 -9.38
C TYR A 106 -13.34 8.69 -9.09
N PRO A 107 -14.10 9.50 -9.87
CA PRO A 107 -15.50 9.80 -9.55
C PRO A 107 -16.40 8.56 -9.53
N GLU A 108 -16.19 7.63 -10.45
CA GLU A 108 -17.00 6.42 -10.57
C GLU A 108 -16.68 5.36 -9.50
N ARG A 109 -15.49 5.43 -8.91
CA ARG A 109 -14.98 4.44 -7.95
C ARG A 109 -15.03 4.90 -6.51
N HIS A 110 -15.32 6.18 -6.26
CA HIS A 110 -15.18 6.81 -4.93
C HIS A 110 -15.90 6.07 -3.80
N ALA A 111 -17.09 5.53 -4.05
CA ALA A 111 -17.87 4.80 -3.05
C ALA A 111 -17.24 3.45 -2.63
N ARG A 112 -16.31 2.92 -3.44
CA ARG A 112 -15.65 1.61 -3.24
C ARG A 112 -14.22 1.74 -2.78
N LEU A 113 -13.72 2.97 -2.61
CA LEU A 113 -12.35 3.22 -2.16
C LEU A 113 -12.17 2.85 -0.70
N HIS A 114 -10.94 2.54 -0.34
CA HIS A 114 -10.56 2.05 0.97
C HIS A 114 -9.89 3.12 1.82
N ASP A 115 -10.03 2.95 3.12
CA ASP A 115 -9.18 3.56 4.12
C ASP A 115 -8.19 2.52 4.68
N ALA A 116 -7.28 2.97 5.53
CA ALA A 116 -6.27 2.10 6.11
C ALA A 116 -6.89 0.98 6.99
N LEU A 117 -8.01 1.25 7.66
CA LEU A 117 -8.69 0.28 8.53
C LEU A 117 -9.30 -0.85 7.70
N THR A 118 -9.98 -0.52 6.60
CA THR A 118 -10.56 -1.50 5.68
C THR A 118 -9.48 -2.41 5.09
N ILE A 119 -8.34 -1.86 4.69
CA ILE A 119 -7.22 -2.66 4.18
C ILE A 119 -6.71 -3.62 5.26
N LYS A 120 -6.52 -3.14 6.49
CA LYS A 120 -6.10 -3.98 7.61
C LYS A 120 -7.05 -5.15 7.85
N THR A 121 -8.37 -4.90 7.90
CA THR A 121 -9.35 -5.97 8.10
C THR A 121 -9.34 -7.03 6.99
N MET A 122 -9.04 -6.64 5.74
CA MET A 122 -8.88 -7.60 4.65
C MET A 122 -7.67 -8.52 4.85
N VAL A 123 -6.56 -7.98 5.36
CA VAL A 123 -5.34 -8.77 5.58
C VAL A 123 -5.48 -9.68 6.80
N ASP A 124 -6.12 -9.22 7.87
CA ASP A 124 -6.29 -9.99 9.11
C ASP A 124 -7.07 -11.31 8.90
N VAL A 125 -7.86 -11.41 7.83
CA VAL A 125 -8.61 -12.64 7.47
C VAL A 125 -7.90 -13.51 6.42
N LEU A 126 -6.68 -13.17 6.02
CA LEU A 126 -5.89 -14.01 5.11
C LEU A 126 -5.34 -15.25 5.85
N PRO A 127 -5.32 -16.41 5.16
CA PRO A 127 -4.78 -17.63 5.76
C PRO A 127 -3.27 -17.52 5.99
N GLY A 128 -2.76 -18.23 7.01
CA GLY A 128 -1.33 -18.32 7.29
C GLY A 128 -0.73 -17.12 8.01
N ARG A 129 -1.52 -16.08 8.32
CA ARG A 129 -1.05 -14.84 8.99
C ARG A 129 0.22 -14.29 8.34
N PRO A 130 0.18 -13.92 7.07
CA PRO A 130 1.36 -13.46 6.35
C PRO A 130 1.94 -12.20 7.00
N VAL A 131 3.24 -11.98 6.84
CA VAL A 131 3.86 -10.72 7.23
C VAL A 131 3.41 -9.64 6.25
N TRP A 132 2.99 -8.49 6.76
CA TRP A 132 2.52 -7.41 5.90
C TRP A 132 2.92 -6.03 6.41
N LYS A 133 2.99 -5.09 5.48
CA LYS A 133 3.24 -3.67 5.77
C LYS A 133 2.32 -2.80 4.92
N LEU A 134 1.75 -1.77 5.53
CA LEU A 134 0.94 -0.77 4.84
C LEU A 134 1.78 0.49 4.64
N GLY A 135 2.01 0.85 3.39
CA GLY A 135 2.64 2.10 3.02
C GLY A 135 1.64 3.09 2.40
N HIS A 136 2.12 4.28 2.07
CA HIS A 136 1.29 5.29 1.42
C HIS A 136 2.10 6.20 0.49
N VAL A 137 1.45 6.67 -0.57
CA VAL A 137 1.93 7.76 -1.43
C VAL A 137 1.26 9.06 -1.00
N ARG A 138 2.01 10.16 -0.99
CA ARG A 138 1.48 11.50 -0.71
C ARG A 138 1.38 12.33 -1.98
N LEU A 139 0.29 13.08 -2.09
CA LEU A 139 0.06 14.09 -3.11
C LEU A 139 -0.38 15.38 -2.41
N ALA A 140 0.28 16.49 -2.69
CA ALA A 140 0.01 17.79 -2.04
C ALA A 140 -0.04 17.70 -0.49
N GLY A 141 0.87 16.93 0.11
CA GLY A 141 0.96 16.75 1.58
C GLY A 141 0.04 15.68 2.18
N PHE A 142 -1.00 15.26 1.47
CA PHE A 142 -1.98 14.28 1.96
C PHE A 142 -1.69 12.86 1.43
N LYS A 143 -2.09 11.83 2.18
CA LYS A 143 -2.00 10.44 1.75
C LYS A 143 -3.02 10.20 0.63
N SER A 144 -2.55 10.06 -0.62
CA SER A 144 -3.40 9.89 -1.80
C SER A 144 -3.69 8.44 -2.13
N HIS A 145 -2.74 7.56 -1.91
CA HIS A 145 -2.87 6.12 -2.13
C HIS A 145 -2.30 5.36 -0.95
N TYR A 146 -2.90 4.23 -0.64
CA TYR A 146 -2.31 3.19 0.18
C TYR A 146 -1.74 2.10 -0.71
N PHE A 147 -0.69 1.44 -0.25
CA PHE A 147 -0.21 0.20 -0.82
C PHE A 147 0.09 -0.80 0.28
N LEU A 148 -0.39 -2.01 0.07
CA LEU A 148 -0.22 -3.15 0.93
C LEU A 148 0.87 -4.03 0.34
N MET A 149 1.88 -4.32 1.13
CA MET A 149 2.92 -5.30 0.84
C MET A 149 2.68 -6.52 1.72
N VAL A 150 2.61 -7.70 1.13
CA VAL A 150 2.40 -8.96 1.84
C VAL A 150 3.47 -9.95 1.42
N TRP A 151 4.20 -10.50 2.37
CA TRP A 151 5.20 -11.56 2.16
C TRP A 151 4.59 -12.91 2.56
N LYS A 152 4.75 -13.92 1.72
CA LYS A 152 4.31 -15.29 2.04
C LYS A 152 5.15 -15.92 3.14
N ASP A 153 6.47 -15.69 3.09
CA ASP A 153 7.41 -16.17 4.09
C ASP A 153 8.04 -15.01 4.85
N ALA A 154 8.14 -15.16 6.16
CA ALA A 154 8.85 -14.18 7.00
C ALA A 154 10.33 -14.04 6.59
N ALA A 155 10.94 -15.10 6.05
CA ALA A 155 12.31 -15.08 5.54
C ALA A 155 12.47 -14.25 4.25
N ALA A 156 11.39 -14.05 3.49
CA ALA A 156 11.40 -13.18 2.31
C ALA A 156 11.27 -11.70 2.66
N HIS A 157 10.94 -11.40 3.92
CA HIS A 157 10.92 -10.02 4.40
C HIS A 157 12.37 -9.51 4.48
N PRO A 158 12.75 -8.44 3.74
CA PRO A 158 14.06 -7.86 3.92
C PRO A 158 14.17 -7.47 5.40
N ALA A 159 15.17 -8.05 6.08
CA ALA A 159 15.44 -7.70 7.47
C ALA A 159 15.37 -6.18 7.56
N GLN A 160 14.50 -5.69 8.41
CA GLN A 160 14.43 -4.25 8.67
C GLN A 160 15.85 -3.86 9.05
N HIS A 161 16.56 -3.18 8.14
CA HIS A 161 17.66 -2.35 8.54
C HIS A 161 17.04 -1.46 9.59
N ALA A 162 17.41 -1.71 10.85
CA ALA A 162 16.99 -0.93 11.99
C ALA A 162 17.10 0.52 11.55
N GLU A 163 15.97 1.20 11.46
CA GLU A 163 15.96 2.63 11.28
C GLU A 163 16.90 3.13 12.38
N PRO A 164 18.01 3.82 12.06
CA PRO A 164 18.89 4.32 13.09
C PRO A 164 17.97 5.13 14.00
N ALA A 165 17.93 4.77 15.27
CA ALA A 165 17.14 5.48 16.27
C ALA A 165 17.41 6.97 16.05
N PRO A 166 16.37 7.83 15.97
CA PRO A 166 16.59 9.25 15.79
C PRO A 166 17.59 9.64 16.88
N GLN A 167 18.78 10.02 16.45
CA GLN A 167 19.77 10.62 17.35
C GLN A 167 19.06 11.82 17.95
N ALA A 168 18.61 11.65 19.18
CA ALA A 168 18.16 12.76 19.99
C ALA A 168 19.36 13.69 20.04
N ASP A 169 19.32 14.75 19.24
CA ASP A 169 20.14 15.94 19.45
C ASP A 169 19.84 16.42 20.88
N ARG A 170 20.61 15.90 21.82
CA ARG A 170 20.71 16.51 23.14
C ARG A 170 21.49 17.81 22.91
N PRO A 171 20.86 18.98 23.02
CA PRO A 171 21.60 20.19 23.11
C PRO A 171 22.43 20.10 24.39
N ALA A 172 23.74 20.03 24.21
CA ALA A 172 24.68 20.22 25.29
C ALA A 172 24.53 21.67 25.82
N GLY A 173 24.21 21.79 27.10
CA GLY A 173 24.44 23.03 27.84
C GLY A 173 23.33 24.09 27.70
N GLY A 174 22.30 24.00 28.49
CA GLY A 174 21.40 25.08 28.83
C GLY A 174 21.24 25.14 30.35
N THR A 175 21.94 26.09 30.97
CA THR A 175 21.84 26.49 32.36
C THR A 175 20.38 26.64 32.82
N GLU A 176 20.07 25.97 33.92
CA GLU A 176 18.80 26.15 34.63
C GLU A 176 18.57 27.62 35.01
N PRO A 177 17.43 28.21 34.71
CA PRO A 177 17.05 29.47 35.33
C PRO A 177 16.55 29.25 36.76
N PRO A 178 16.82 30.17 37.69
CA PRO A 178 16.47 29.99 39.11
C PRO A 178 14.96 29.99 39.34
N SER A 179 14.54 29.02 40.13
CA SER A 179 13.20 28.85 40.67
C SER A 179 12.66 30.12 41.29
N ALA A 180 11.69 30.77 40.64
CA ALA A 180 10.87 31.81 41.26
C ALA A 180 9.74 31.18 42.03
N ALA A 181 9.84 31.24 43.35
CA ALA A 181 8.80 30.79 44.30
C ALA A 181 7.50 31.61 44.09
N TRP A 182 6.46 30.95 43.63
CA TRP A 182 5.10 31.50 43.59
C TRP A 182 4.47 31.40 45.01
N ARG A 183 4.17 32.58 45.63
CA ARG A 183 3.37 32.66 46.87
C ARG A 183 1.92 33.00 46.51
N PRO A 184 0.92 32.23 46.94
CA PRO A 184 -0.48 32.62 46.81
C PRO A 184 -0.88 33.62 47.93
N ARG A 185 -1.71 34.60 47.55
CA ARG A 185 -2.57 35.35 48.47
C ARG A 185 -3.98 34.82 48.40
#